data_7c9a58501a966b83f13f3736a59523d6
#
_entry.id   7c9a58501a966b83f13f3736a59523d6
#
_cell.length_a   1.000
_cell.length_b   1.000
_cell.length_c   1.000
_cell.angle_alpha   90.00
_cell.angle_beta   90.00
_cell.angle_gamma   90.00
#
_symmetry.space_group_name_H-M   'P 1'
#
loop_
_entity.id
_entity.type
_entity.pdbx_description
1 polymer ?
#
loop_
_entity_poly.entity_id
_entity_poly.type
_entity_poly.pdbx_seq_one_letter_code
_entity_poly.pdbx_strand_id
1 'polypeptide(L)'
;SLTMNSQIQKAAEAALDGFTGSIVVINPKTGAVLAKASAPTYSNDQLSDIMGGSGSQMLDRSTQALYTPGSTFKAVTLSAALDSGSATLDDSVEAPATIEIGGAEITNYRNNDYGTLSLKDALAVSSNTAFAQVGTKLGADKLVSYANAFGFGRELGIDFSCRASLMP
;
A
#
# COMPACT_ATOMS: atom_id res chain seq x y z
N SER A 1 23.43 -7.03 -15.74
CA SER A 1 23.42 -7.46 -14.33
C SER A 1 22.09 -7.08 -13.72
N LEU A 2 21.55 -7.90 -12.82
CA LEU A 2 20.34 -7.61 -12.08
C LEU A 2 20.67 -6.88 -10.78
N THR A 3 19.74 -6.06 -10.27
CA THR A 3 19.83 -5.40 -8.96
C THR A 3 19.52 -6.36 -7.80
N MET A 4 18.98 -7.54 -8.11
CA MET A 4 18.54 -8.52 -7.11
C MET A 4 19.71 -9.07 -6.29
N ASN A 5 19.49 -9.19 -4.97
CA ASN A 5 20.43 -9.76 -4.01
C ASN A 5 19.94 -11.13 -3.55
N SER A 6 20.75 -12.16 -3.78
CA SER A 6 20.35 -13.55 -3.50
C SER A 6 20.10 -13.84 -2.01
N GLN A 7 20.80 -13.15 -1.10
CA GLN A 7 20.59 -13.33 0.34
C GLN A 7 19.26 -12.71 0.78
N ILE A 8 18.96 -11.51 0.27
CA ILE A 8 17.68 -10.83 0.55
C ILE A 8 16.53 -11.62 -0.08
N GLN A 9 16.71 -12.13 -1.30
CA GLN A 9 15.71 -12.96 -1.99
C GLN A 9 15.37 -14.22 -1.15
N LYS A 10 16.39 -14.96 -0.70
CA LYS A 10 16.19 -16.15 0.16
C LYS A 10 15.47 -15.80 1.46
N ALA A 11 15.80 -14.68 2.08
CA ALA A 11 15.13 -14.23 3.30
C ALA A 11 13.64 -13.88 3.04
N ALA A 12 13.34 -13.23 1.92
CA ALA A 12 11.97 -12.91 1.52
C ALA A 12 11.15 -14.17 1.22
N GLU A 13 11.73 -15.15 0.53
CA GLU A 13 11.08 -16.44 0.24
C GLU A 13 10.82 -17.23 1.53
N ALA A 14 11.80 -17.29 2.43
CA ALA A 14 11.63 -17.96 3.72
C ALA A 14 10.57 -17.28 4.60
N ALA A 15 10.45 -15.96 4.55
CA ALA A 15 9.44 -15.23 5.29
C ALA A 15 8.00 -15.45 4.76
N LEU A 16 7.86 -15.91 3.52
CA LEU A 16 6.57 -16.24 2.90
C LEU A 16 6.17 -17.71 3.10
N ASP A 17 7.02 -18.52 3.71
CA ASP A 17 6.71 -19.95 3.91
C ASP A 17 5.42 -20.12 4.72
N GLY A 18 4.49 -20.92 4.20
CA GLY A 18 3.16 -21.13 4.78
C GLY A 18 2.15 -20.01 4.57
N PHE A 19 2.51 -18.93 3.87
CA PHE A 19 1.61 -17.80 3.56
C PHE A 19 1.24 -17.74 2.07
N THR A 20 0.17 -17.02 1.79
CA THR A 20 -0.18 -16.59 0.42
C THR A 20 -0.02 -15.08 0.33
N GLY A 21 0.85 -14.62 -0.55
CA GLY A 21 1.14 -13.19 -0.67
C GLY A 21 2.41 -12.90 -1.45
N SER A 22 2.97 -11.71 -1.22
CA SER A 22 4.23 -11.30 -1.87
C SER A 22 5.07 -10.40 -0.95
N ILE A 23 6.38 -10.43 -1.17
CA ILE A 23 7.33 -9.50 -0.55
C ILE A 23 8.14 -8.84 -1.68
N VAL A 24 8.23 -7.53 -1.66
CA VAL A 24 9.11 -6.74 -2.53
C VAL A 24 10.03 -5.91 -1.66
N VAL A 25 11.34 -6.01 -1.90
CA VAL A 25 12.36 -5.23 -1.18
C VAL A 25 13.01 -4.25 -2.15
N ILE A 26 12.94 -2.97 -1.81
CA ILE A 26 13.42 -1.89 -2.67
C ILE A 26 14.45 -1.06 -1.91
N ASN A 27 15.52 -0.66 -2.58
CA ASN A 27 16.43 0.37 -2.06
C ASN A 27 15.77 1.74 -2.26
N PRO A 28 15.39 2.47 -1.18
CA PRO A 28 14.63 3.71 -1.32
C PRO A 28 15.45 4.87 -1.92
N LYS A 29 16.79 4.77 -1.94
CA LYS A 29 17.66 5.81 -2.50
C LYS A 29 17.81 5.68 -4.02
N THR A 30 17.71 4.46 -4.55
CA THR A 30 18.00 4.18 -5.98
C THR A 30 16.79 3.67 -6.73
N GLY A 31 15.72 3.24 -6.04
CA GLY A 31 14.59 2.54 -6.62
C GLY A 31 14.88 1.08 -7.02
N ALA A 32 16.12 0.60 -6.80
CA ALA A 32 16.51 -0.74 -7.21
C ALA A 32 15.73 -1.82 -6.45
N VAL A 33 15.12 -2.77 -7.18
CA VAL A 33 14.48 -3.95 -6.60
C VAL A 33 15.56 -4.94 -6.19
N LEU A 34 15.65 -5.21 -4.89
CA LEU A 34 16.65 -6.11 -4.29
C LEU A 34 16.13 -7.53 -4.13
N ALA A 35 14.82 -7.69 -3.92
CA ALA A 35 14.15 -8.98 -3.88
C ALA A 35 12.68 -8.84 -4.30
N LYS A 36 12.15 -9.92 -4.88
CA LYS A 36 10.75 -10.03 -5.29
C LYS A 36 10.33 -11.48 -5.11
N ALA A 37 9.49 -11.75 -4.11
CA ALA A 37 8.98 -13.09 -3.80
C ALA A 37 7.46 -13.12 -3.88
N SER A 38 6.91 -14.24 -4.35
CA SER A 38 5.48 -14.50 -4.46
C SER A 38 5.17 -15.92 -3.98
N ALA A 39 4.15 -16.09 -3.17
CA ALA A 39 3.71 -17.39 -2.66
C ALA A 39 2.18 -17.56 -2.84
N PRO A 40 1.70 -18.81 -3.09
CA PRO A 40 2.49 -20.02 -3.28
C PRO A 40 3.37 -19.94 -4.53
N THR A 41 4.49 -20.63 -4.49
CA THR A 41 5.44 -20.74 -5.60
C THR A 41 5.51 -22.19 -6.11
N TYR A 42 6.35 -22.43 -7.10
CA TYR A 42 6.57 -23.76 -7.68
C TYR A 42 8.04 -23.93 -8.05
N SER A 43 8.47 -25.18 -8.16
CA SER A 43 9.75 -25.54 -8.73
C SER A 43 9.61 -25.85 -10.25
N ASN A 44 10.68 -25.72 -11.00
CA ASN A 44 10.65 -25.92 -12.46
C ASN A 44 10.21 -27.32 -12.88
N ASP A 45 10.45 -28.33 -12.06
CA ASP A 45 10.02 -29.72 -12.28
C ASP A 45 8.50 -29.93 -12.12
N GLN A 46 7.81 -29.01 -11.42
CA GLN A 46 6.35 -29.05 -11.21
C GLN A 46 5.59 -28.28 -12.30
N LEU A 47 6.27 -27.62 -13.23
CA LEU A 47 5.65 -26.68 -14.17
C LEU A 47 4.58 -27.36 -15.05
N SER A 48 4.84 -28.56 -15.56
CA SER A 48 3.88 -29.30 -16.42
C SER A 48 2.58 -29.65 -15.68
N ASP A 49 2.69 -30.02 -14.40
CA ASP A 49 1.54 -30.39 -13.58
C ASP A 49 0.70 -29.17 -13.22
N ILE A 50 1.36 -28.03 -12.97
CA ILE A 50 0.71 -26.78 -12.62
C ILE A 50 0.01 -26.15 -13.82
N MET A 51 0.58 -26.23 -15.02
CA MET A 51 -0.05 -25.72 -16.25
C MET A 51 -1.36 -26.44 -16.61
N GLY A 52 -1.52 -27.70 -16.20
CA GLY A 52 -2.77 -28.47 -16.37
C GLY A 52 -3.78 -28.29 -15.23
N GLY A 53 -3.42 -27.58 -14.17
CA GLY A 53 -4.22 -27.44 -12.95
C GLY A 53 -4.88 -26.06 -12.80
N SER A 54 -5.71 -25.94 -11.77
CA SER A 54 -6.37 -24.67 -11.37
C SER A 54 -5.58 -23.88 -10.33
N GLY A 55 -4.32 -24.23 -10.08
CA GLY A 55 -3.47 -23.63 -9.06
C GLY A 55 -3.06 -22.20 -9.39
N SER A 56 -2.94 -21.37 -8.36
CA SER A 56 -2.57 -19.96 -8.49
C SER A 56 -1.06 -19.70 -8.32
N GLN A 57 -0.24 -20.76 -8.41
CA GLN A 57 1.21 -20.70 -8.22
C GLN A 57 1.92 -19.89 -9.31
N MET A 58 1.36 -19.89 -10.54
CA MET A 58 1.90 -19.09 -11.64
C MET A 58 1.57 -17.60 -11.56
N LEU A 59 0.66 -17.20 -10.67
CA LEU A 59 0.36 -15.79 -10.46
C LEU A 59 1.49 -15.14 -9.68
N ASP A 60 2.23 -14.25 -10.32
CA ASP A 60 3.17 -13.38 -9.62
C ASP A 60 2.40 -12.30 -8.84
N ARG A 61 2.19 -12.55 -7.56
CA ARG A 61 1.41 -11.67 -6.69
C ARG A 61 2.08 -10.32 -6.44
N SER A 62 3.39 -10.24 -6.64
CA SER A 62 4.12 -9.00 -6.44
C SER A 62 3.88 -7.97 -7.54
N THR A 63 3.47 -8.42 -8.73
CA THR A 63 3.30 -7.55 -9.91
C THR A 63 1.93 -7.67 -10.57
N GLN A 64 1.22 -8.79 -10.38
CA GLN A 64 -0.05 -9.06 -11.06
C GLN A 64 -1.27 -9.03 -10.14
N ALA A 65 -1.10 -9.21 -8.82
CA ALA A 65 -2.20 -9.10 -7.88
C ALA A 65 -2.44 -7.64 -7.48
N LEU A 66 -3.70 -7.31 -7.19
CA LEU A 66 -4.11 -6.01 -6.70
C LEU A 66 -4.56 -6.15 -5.24
N TYR A 67 -4.02 -5.29 -4.39
CA TYR A 67 -4.32 -5.26 -2.97
C TYR A 67 -4.85 -3.89 -2.55
N THR A 68 -5.80 -3.88 -1.63
CA THR A 68 -6.24 -2.65 -0.99
C THR A 68 -5.10 -2.13 -0.10
N PRO A 69 -4.63 -0.90 -0.28
CA PRO A 69 -3.46 -0.38 0.44
C PRO A 69 -3.71 -0.19 1.94
N GLY A 70 -4.97 -0.06 2.35
CA GLY A 70 -5.33 0.18 3.75
C GLY A 70 -4.66 1.42 4.31
N SER A 71 -4.21 1.36 5.56
CA SER A 71 -3.60 2.49 6.27
C SER A 71 -2.27 2.98 5.67
N THR A 72 -1.61 2.22 4.81
CA THR A 72 -0.42 2.70 4.10
C THR A 72 -0.76 3.85 3.16
N PHE A 73 -2.00 3.95 2.67
CA PHE A 73 -2.46 5.05 1.85
C PHE A 73 -2.52 6.39 2.60
N LYS A 74 -2.54 6.37 3.93
CA LYS A 74 -2.45 7.61 4.75
C LYS A 74 -1.17 8.40 4.49
N ALA A 75 -0.08 7.74 4.07
CA ALA A 75 1.13 8.42 3.65
C ALA A 75 0.90 9.29 2.40
N VAL A 76 0.12 8.81 1.45
CA VAL A 76 -0.27 9.60 0.26
C VAL A 76 -1.16 10.78 0.66
N THR A 77 -2.18 10.53 1.49
CA THR A 77 -3.10 11.57 1.98
C THR A 77 -2.34 12.66 2.76
N LEU A 78 -1.42 12.26 3.64
CA LEU A 78 -0.61 13.22 4.40
C LEU A 78 0.31 14.02 3.47
N SER A 79 1.00 13.36 2.54
CA SER A 79 1.87 14.03 1.56
C SER A 79 1.08 15.07 0.75
N ALA A 80 -0.11 14.70 0.30
CA ALA A 80 -1.00 15.61 -0.41
C ALA A 80 -1.41 16.82 0.46
N ALA A 81 -1.72 16.60 1.72
CA ALA A 81 -2.11 17.67 2.64
C ALA A 81 -0.98 18.66 2.91
N LEU A 82 0.23 18.15 3.13
CA LEU A 82 1.42 18.96 3.41
C LEU A 82 1.90 19.72 2.18
N ASP A 83 2.09 19.03 1.06
CA ASP A 83 2.66 19.61 -0.17
C ASP A 83 1.71 20.63 -0.82
N SER A 84 0.39 20.39 -0.75
CA SER A 84 -0.60 21.36 -1.22
C SER A 84 -0.82 22.56 -0.28
N GLY A 85 -0.18 22.59 0.88
CA GLY A 85 -0.39 23.61 1.91
C GLY A 85 -1.78 23.56 2.57
N SER A 86 -2.52 22.45 2.40
CA SER A 86 -3.87 22.29 2.98
C SER A 86 -3.83 21.99 4.50
N ALA A 87 -2.70 21.52 5.00
CA ALA A 87 -2.44 21.26 6.41
C ALA A 87 -0.94 21.30 6.74
N THR A 88 -0.63 21.38 8.04
CA THR A 88 0.71 21.21 8.61
C THR A 88 0.71 20.01 9.55
N LEU A 89 1.90 19.53 9.95
CA LEU A 89 2.02 18.42 10.92
C LEU A 89 1.46 18.75 12.30
N ASP A 90 1.46 20.02 12.66
CA ASP A 90 1.03 20.51 13.97
C ASP A 90 -0.46 20.93 14.00
N ASP A 91 -1.13 20.91 12.85
CA ASP A 91 -2.57 21.20 12.78
C ASP A 91 -3.36 20.18 13.60
N SER A 92 -4.30 20.69 14.39
CA SER A 92 -5.19 19.86 15.20
C SER A 92 -6.28 19.24 14.35
N VAL A 93 -6.58 17.97 14.61
CA VAL A 93 -7.67 17.22 14.00
C VAL A 93 -8.41 16.41 15.06
N GLU A 94 -9.73 16.41 14.99
CA GLU A 94 -10.56 15.57 15.85
C GLU A 94 -10.47 14.10 15.40
N ALA A 95 -10.29 13.21 16.37
CA ALA A 95 -10.14 11.78 16.11
C ALA A 95 -11.09 10.94 16.98
N PRO A 96 -12.43 11.22 16.94
CA PRO A 96 -13.40 10.47 17.72
C PRO A 96 -13.41 8.99 17.28
N ALA A 97 -14.00 8.14 18.12
CA ALA A 97 -14.13 6.70 17.84
C ALA A 97 -14.76 6.42 16.46
N THR A 98 -15.78 7.20 16.11
CA THR A 98 -16.57 7.03 14.88
C THR A 98 -16.99 8.39 14.33
N ILE A 99 -17.02 8.52 12.99
CA ILE A 99 -17.60 9.65 12.27
C ILE A 99 -18.45 9.14 11.10
N GLU A 100 -19.34 9.99 10.60
CA GLU A 100 -20.06 9.74 9.36
C GLU A 100 -19.59 10.72 8.27
N ILE A 101 -19.22 10.18 7.12
CA ILE A 101 -18.85 10.97 5.94
C ILE A 101 -19.56 10.40 4.71
N GLY A 102 -20.37 11.22 4.05
CA GLY A 102 -21.07 10.82 2.83
C GLY A 102 -22.05 9.64 3.03
N GLY A 103 -22.61 9.47 4.21
CA GLY A 103 -23.48 8.35 4.56
C GLY A 103 -22.73 7.05 4.91
N ALA A 104 -21.39 7.08 4.96
CA ALA A 104 -20.58 5.95 5.40
C ALA A 104 -20.04 6.18 6.81
N GLU A 105 -20.20 5.19 7.67
CA GLU A 105 -19.59 5.17 9.00
C GLU A 105 -18.12 4.77 8.90
N ILE A 106 -17.26 5.58 9.49
CA ILE A 106 -15.81 5.36 9.56
C ILE A 106 -15.42 5.25 11.02
N THR A 107 -14.75 4.15 11.38
CA THR A 107 -14.34 3.87 12.75
C THR A 107 -12.82 3.76 12.87
N ASN A 108 -12.30 4.17 14.01
CA ASN A 108 -10.93 3.87 14.42
C ASN A 108 -10.81 2.40 14.83
N TYR A 109 -9.58 1.89 14.78
CA TYR A 109 -9.30 0.53 15.26
C TYR A 109 -9.79 0.35 16.71
N ARG A 110 -10.55 -0.72 16.96
CA ARG A 110 -11.20 -1.03 18.23
C ARG A 110 -12.11 0.08 18.79
N ASN A 111 -12.65 0.93 17.92
CA ASN A 111 -13.47 2.08 18.31
C ASN A 111 -12.77 3.01 19.31
N ASN A 112 -11.45 3.17 19.22
CA ASN A 112 -10.71 4.08 20.08
C ASN A 112 -11.08 5.53 19.78
N ASP A 113 -11.43 6.26 20.81
CA ASP A 113 -11.52 7.73 20.80
C ASP A 113 -10.17 8.31 21.21
N TYR A 114 -9.57 9.07 20.32
CA TYR A 114 -8.27 9.72 20.58
C TYR A 114 -8.41 11.20 20.91
N GLY A 115 -9.62 11.74 20.93
CA GLY A 115 -9.87 13.16 21.13
C GLY A 115 -9.25 14.02 20.03
N THR A 116 -8.67 15.15 20.42
CA THR A 116 -7.98 16.06 19.51
C THR A 116 -6.49 15.70 19.45
N LEU A 117 -5.98 15.47 18.25
CA LEU A 117 -4.57 15.12 18.00
C LEU A 117 -3.93 16.14 17.05
N SER A 118 -2.59 16.24 17.07
CA SER A 118 -1.86 16.80 15.94
C SER A 118 -1.97 15.86 14.73
N LEU A 119 -1.86 16.38 13.51
CA LEU A 119 -1.87 15.55 12.32
C LEU A 119 -0.74 14.51 12.32
N LYS A 120 0.42 14.87 12.89
CA LYS A 120 1.54 13.96 13.14
C LYS A 120 1.14 12.79 14.05
N ASP A 121 0.49 13.09 15.18
CA ASP A 121 0.08 12.06 16.13
C ASP A 121 -1.07 11.22 15.58
N ALA A 122 -1.99 11.82 14.83
CA ALA A 122 -3.04 11.10 14.12
C ALA A 122 -2.48 10.05 13.14
N LEU A 123 -1.36 10.34 12.47
CA LEU A 123 -0.64 9.35 11.65
C LEU A 123 -0.01 8.26 12.53
N ALA A 124 0.64 8.64 13.63
CA ALA A 124 1.32 7.71 14.53
C ALA A 124 0.37 6.65 15.11
N VAL A 125 -0.86 7.06 15.48
CA VAL A 125 -1.91 6.13 15.96
C VAL A 125 -2.74 5.54 14.82
N SER A 126 -2.47 5.94 13.58
CA SER A 126 -3.20 5.50 12.39
C SER A 126 -4.71 5.76 12.47
N SER A 127 -5.13 6.93 12.96
CA SER A 127 -6.55 7.27 13.09
C SER A 127 -7.25 7.30 11.74
N ASN A 128 -8.28 6.46 11.58
CA ASN A 128 -9.11 6.45 10.37
C ASN A 128 -9.99 7.70 10.31
N THR A 129 -10.57 8.07 11.43
CA THR A 129 -11.51 9.20 11.51
C THR A 129 -10.82 10.53 11.23
N ALA A 130 -9.61 10.73 11.72
CA ALA A 130 -8.80 11.91 11.41
C ALA A 130 -8.44 11.97 9.92
N PHE A 131 -7.92 10.87 9.36
CA PHE A 131 -7.49 10.85 7.95
C PHE A 131 -8.64 10.91 6.95
N ALA A 132 -9.83 10.41 7.29
CA ALA A 132 -11.02 10.59 6.48
C ALA A 132 -11.40 12.08 6.37
N GLN A 133 -11.32 12.84 7.47
CA GLN A 133 -11.55 14.29 7.47
C GLN A 133 -10.50 15.02 6.63
N VAL A 134 -9.21 14.65 6.77
CA VAL A 134 -8.13 15.23 5.96
C VAL A 134 -8.36 14.97 4.48
N GLY A 135 -8.72 13.73 4.10
CA GLY A 135 -9.04 13.38 2.71
C GLY A 135 -10.24 14.15 2.15
N THR A 136 -11.29 14.30 2.95
CA THR A 136 -12.48 15.10 2.58
C THR A 136 -12.12 16.57 2.37
N LYS A 137 -11.30 17.15 3.25
CA LYS A 137 -10.82 18.54 3.14
C LYS A 137 -9.96 18.76 1.89
N LEU A 138 -9.12 17.76 1.52
CA LEU A 138 -8.33 17.80 0.30
C LEU A 138 -9.19 17.80 -0.97
N GLY A 139 -10.26 17.03 -0.96
CA GLY A 139 -11.12 16.77 -2.10
C GLY A 139 -10.58 15.67 -3.02
N ALA A 140 -11.47 15.08 -3.81
CA ALA A 140 -11.17 13.92 -4.65
C ALA A 140 -10.11 14.22 -5.70
N ASP A 141 -10.19 15.35 -6.40
CA ASP A 141 -9.27 15.69 -7.49
C ASP A 141 -7.81 15.76 -7.02
N LYS A 142 -7.56 16.42 -5.89
CA LYS A 142 -6.22 16.49 -5.31
C LYS A 142 -5.75 15.11 -4.86
N LEU A 143 -6.58 14.37 -4.15
CA LEU A 143 -6.21 13.05 -3.62
C LEU A 143 -5.85 12.09 -4.76
N VAL A 144 -6.64 12.06 -5.84
CA VAL A 144 -6.37 11.27 -7.04
C VAL A 144 -5.09 11.73 -7.73
N SER A 145 -4.88 13.05 -7.87
CA SER A 145 -3.67 13.60 -8.48
C SER A 145 -2.40 13.16 -7.74
N TYR A 146 -2.40 13.24 -6.39
CA TYR A 146 -1.26 12.78 -5.59
C TYR A 146 -1.10 11.27 -5.61
N ALA A 147 -2.19 10.51 -5.58
CA ALA A 147 -2.12 9.05 -5.74
C ALA A 147 -1.46 8.66 -7.08
N ASN A 148 -1.83 9.33 -8.18
CA ASN A 148 -1.19 9.14 -9.49
C ASN A 148 0.30 9.52 -9.46
N ALA A 149 0.67 10.58 -8.75
CA ALA A 149 2.07 10.97 -8.58
C ALA A 149 2.88 9.91 -7.81
N PHE A 150 2.26 9.22 -6.85
CA PHE A 150 2.83 8.05 -6.17
C PHE A 150 2.83 6.77 -7.00
N GLY A 151 2.29 6.78 -8.22
CA GLY A 151 2.30 5.63 -9.14
C GLY A 151 1.02 4.80 -9.15
N PHE A 152 -0.01 5.17 -8.38
CA PHE A 152 -1.31 4.50 -8.47
C PHE A 152 -1.98 4.81 -9.82
N GLY A 153 -2.78 3.86 -10.31
CA GLY A 153 -3.57 4.02 -11.53
C GLY A 153 -2.79 3.99 -12.84
N ARG A 154 -1.49 3.67 -12.83
CA ARG A 154 -0.65 3.65 -14.02
C ARG A 154 0.37 2.51 -14.02
N GLU A 155 0.93 2.20 -15.17
CA GLU A 155 2.10 1.34 -15.29
C GLU A 155 3.33 2.01 -14.67
N LEU A 156 4.11 1.23 -13.93
CA LEU A 156 5.24 1.75 -13.14
C LEU A 156 6.54 1.90 -13.96
N GLY A 157 6.58 1.39 -15.21
CA GLY A 157 7.78 1.48 -16.06
C GLY A 157 8.98 0.70 -15.52
N ILE A 158 8.74 -0.36 -14.75
CA ILE A 158 9.77 -1.28 -14.28
C ILE A 158 10.01 -2.41 -15.29
N ASP A 159 11.14 -3.12 -15.18
CA ASP A 159 11.52 -4.19 -16.13
C ASP A 159 10.61 -5.43 -16.07
N PHE A 160 9.73 -5.52 -15.08
CA PHE A 160 8.74 -6.60 -14.95
C PHE A 160 7.38 -6.15 -15.48
N SER A 161 6.66 -7.10 -16.13
CA SER A 161 5.23 -6.86 -16.41
C SER A 161 4.48 -6.62 -15.10
N CYS A 162 3.91 -5.44 -14.95
CA CYS A 162 3.23 -5.01 -13.74
C CYS A 162 1.81 -4.54 -14.08
N ARG A 163 0.83 -5.09 -13.38
CA ARG A 163 -0.55 -4.65 -13.53
C ARG A 163 -0.74 -3.28 -12.89
N ALA A 164 -1.30 -2.33 -13.63
CA ALA A 164 -1.67 -1.03 -13.07
C ALA A 164 -2.73 -1.20 -11.98
N SER A 165 -2.60 -0.45 -10.89
CA SER A 165 -3.62 -0.42 -9.85
C SER A 165 -4.90 0.26 -10.34
N LEU A 166 -6.03 -0.10 -9.75
CA LEU A 166 -7.31 0.54 -10.04
C LEU A 166 -7.49 1.73 -9.09
N MET A 167 -7.87 2.86 -9.66
CA MET A 167 -8.34 4.04 -8.93
C MET A 167 -9.84 4.16 -9.16
N PRO A 168 -10.65 4.41 -8.12
CA PRO A 168 -12.09 4.60 -8.23
C PRO A 168 -12.46 5.88 -9.02
#